data_a8c948eac117cb2a0d7b761ea8380614
#
_entry.id   a8c948eac117cb2a0d7b761ea8380614
#
_cell.length_a   1.000
_cell.length_b   1.000
_cell.length_c   1.000
_cell.angle_alpha   90.00
_cell.angle_beta   90.00
_cell.angle_gamma   90.00
#
_symmetry.space_group_name_H-M   'P 1'
#
loop_
_entity.id
_entity.type
_entity.pdbx_description
1 polymer ?
#
loop_
_entity_poly.entity_id
_entity_poly.type
_entity_poly.pdbx_seq_one_letter_code
_entity_poly.pdbx_strand_id
1 'polypeptide(L)'
;MEIKTSAIVLQTIKYGDSQLIVDFFTEKLGRLSFMVRVPKSSKGKMKRQLFQPLMVLNLEFDYRPKSNLQRLRDVSIQIPFSDIPFSPYKLGISMFLAELLSYATRHEQANGALYLFIQDSIEWLDHARGAIANFHIVFMIQLSFHLGFMPNIESGMSGDYFDLVDGCFAAHVPSHVHYLNKEDSMRLVSLFRLDYKTMHLYTMSRIERNRCVEVILEYYKLHLPGFPEMKSFAVLQELFA
;
A
#
# COMPACT_ATOMS: atom_id res chain seq x y z
N MET A 1 5.19 19.17 22.07
CA MET A 1 5.41 17.87 22.77
C MET A 1 6.37 17.06 21.91
N GLU A 2 7.49 16.63 22.48
CA GLU A 2 8.45 15.76 21.79
C GLU A 2 7.85 14.38 21.58
N ILE A 3 7.93 13.87 20.35
CA ILE A 3 7.43 12.55 19.97
C ILE A 3 8.53 11.77 19.28
N LYS A 4 8.61 10.49 19.68
CA LYS A 4 9.41 9.44 19.02
C LYS A 4 8.46 8.36 18.56
N THR A 5 8.49 8.05 17.27
CA THR A 5 7.60 7.07 16.65
C THR A 5 8.25 6.39 15.47
N SER A 6 7.89 5.15 15.24
CA SER A 6 8.15 4.47 13.99
C SER A 6 7.26 5.02 12.88
N ALA A 7 7.74 5.02 11.63
CA ALA A 7 7.02 5.57 10.50
C ALA A 7 7.45 4.93 9.17
N ILE A 8 6.49 4.79 8.27
CA ILE A 8 6.68 4.25 6.92
C ILE A 8 6.57 5.39 5.92
N VAL A 9 7.54 5.52 5.02
CA VAL A 9 7.54 6.54 3.95
C VAL A 9 6.49 6.19 2.91
N LEU A 10 5.51 7.05 2.69
CA LEU A 10 4.47 6.90 1.68
C LEU A 10 4.81 7.65 0.39
N GLN A 11 5.16 8.93 0.52
CA GLN A 11 5.43 9.80 -0.62
C GLN A 11 6.51 10.80 -0.29
N THR A 12 7.34 11.13 -1.30
CA THR A 12 8.37 12.17 -1.19
C THR A 12 8.28 13.10 -2.36
N ILE A 13 8.08 14.39 -2.08
CA ILE A 13 7.95 15.45 -3.08
C ILE A 13 9.12 16.41 -2.92
N LYS A 14 9.83 16.70 -4.01
CA LYS A 14 10.88 17.72 -4.02
C LYS A 14 10.26 19.11 -3.85
N TYR A 15 10.74 19.87 -2.86
CA TYR A 15 10.33 21.24 -2.61
C TYR A 15 11.56 22.17 -2.60
N GLY A 16 11.79 22.86 -3.72
CA GLY A 16 13.01 23.66 -3.90
C GLY A 16 14.29 22.83 -4.00
N ASP A 17 15.45 23.45 -3.70
CA ASP A 17 16.77 22.84 -3.93
C ASP A 17 17.22 21.89 -2.82
N SER A 18 16.84 22.16 -1.58
CA SER A 18 17.34 21.45 -0.39
C SER A 18 16.25 20.99 0.57
N GLN A 19 14.99 20.97 0.12
CA GLN A 19 13.86 20.56 0.95
C GLN A 19 13.06 19.47 0.25
N LEU A 20 12.46 18.61 1.07
CA LEU A 20 11.49 17.60 0.66
C LEU A 20 10.23 17.77 1.53
N ILE A 21 9.07 17.52 0.94
CA ILE A 21 7.87 17.21 1.68
C ILE A 21 7.74 15.69 1.66
N VAL A 22 7.68 15.09 2.84
CA VAL A 22 7.60 13.64 2.99
C VAL A 22 6.36 13.29 3.79
N ASP A 23 5.51 12.47 3.21
CA ASP A 23 4.34 11.92 3.88
C ASP A 23 4.70 10.57 4.49
N PHE A 24 4.38 10.39 5.76
CA PHE A 24 4.58 9.16 6.50
C PHE A 24 3.26 8.62 7.04
N PHE A 25 3.17 7.31 7.13
CA PHE A 25 2.24 6.64 8.03
C PHE A 25 2.97 6.31 9.32
N THR A 26 2.62 7.00 10.41
CA THR A 26 3.29 6.85 11.70
C THR A 26 2.49 5.90 12.59
N GLU A 27 3.19 5.09 13.38
CA GLU A 27 2.58 4.14 14.32
C GLU A 27 1.67 4.84 15.34
N LYS A 28 2.14 5.97 15.91
CA LYS A 28 1.46 6.64 17.04
C LYS A 28 0.41 7.68 16.64
N LEU A 29 0.51 8.27 15.45
CA LEU A 29 -0.30 9.44 15.07
C LEU A 29 -0.95 9.30 13.70
N GLY A 30 -0.86 8.13 13.06
CA GLY A 30 -1.38 7.92 11.71
C GLY A 30 -0.61 8.71 10.66
N ARG A 31 -1.31 9.24 9.66
CA ARG A 31 -0.67 9.97 8.56
C ARG A 31 -0.24 11.38 8.97
N LEU A 32 1.03 11.71 8.73
CA LEU A 32 1.61 13.03 8.93
C LEU A 32 2.52 13.43 7.77
N SER A 33 2.51 14.72 7.44
CA SER A 33 3.42 15.32 6.45
C SER A 33 4.53 16.11 7.13
N PHE A 34 5.74 16.00 6.61
CA PHE A 34 6.92 16.66 7.17
C PHE A 34 7.66 17.47 6.12
N MET A 35 8.10 18.68 6.53
CA MET A 35 9.12 19.42 5.81
C MET A 35 10.50 18.94 6.27
N VAL A 36 11.24 18.33 5.37
CA VAL A 36 12.58 17.78 5.64
C VAL A 36 13.63 18.59 4.90
N ARG A 37 14.63 19.09 5.61
CA ARG A 37 15.78 19.75 5.00
C ARG A 37 16.88 18.72 4.73
N VAL A 38 17.23 18.54 3.46
CA VAL A 38 18.32 17.66 3.04
C VAL A 38 19.55 18.51 2.71
N PRO A 39 20.62 18.45 3.54
CA PRO A 39 21.83 19.21 3.28
C PRO A 39 22.50 18.77 1.97
N LYS A 40 23.08 19.70 1.23
CA LYS A 40 23.89 19.39 0.02
C LYS A 40 25.19 18.64 0.37
N SER A 41 25.64 18.71 1.64
CA SER A 41 26.84 18.04 2.11
C SER A 41 26.62 16.55 2.35
N SER A 42 27.58 15.72 1.93
CA SER A 42 27.58 14.26 2.15
C SER A 42 27.67 13.85 3.64
N LYS A 43 28.09 14.77 4.51
CA LYS A 43 28.21 14.55 5.96
C LYS A 43 26.91 14.74 6.74
N GLY A 44 25.82 15.21 6.10
CA GLY A 44 24.54 15.40 6.76
C GLY A 44 23.85 14.08 7.12
N LYS A 45 23.25 13.98 8.32
CA LYS A 45 22.50 12.81 8.77
C LYS A 45 21.24 12.56 7.91
N MET A 46 20.54 13.60 7.50
CA MET A 46 19.33 13.52 6.68
C MET A 46 19.68 13.42 5.19
N LYS A 47 19.83 12.21 4.70
CA LYS A 47 20.10 11.94 3.28
C LYS A 47 18.81 11.66 2.54
N ARG A 48 18.72 12.06 1.27
CA ARG A 48 17.53 11.81 0.41
C ARG A 48 17.20 10.32 0.28
N GLN A 49 18.21 9.46 0.33
CA GLN A 49 18.05 8.01 0.26
C GLN A 49 17.21 7.41 1.39
N LEU A 50 17.13 8.08 2.54
CA LEU A 50 16.29 7.65 3.67
C LEU A 50 14.78 7.74 3.36
N PHE A 51 14.41 8.60 2.41
CA PHE A 51 13.01 8.89 2.11
C PHE A 51 12.55 8.21 0.82
N GLN A 52 13.06 7.00 0.56
CA GLN A 52 12.57 6.14 -0.51
C GLN A 52 11.22 5.52 -0.13
N PRO A 53 10.37 5.14 -1.12
CA PRO A 53 9.10 4.49 -0.85
C PRO A 53 9.22 3.29 0.08
N LEU A 54 8.31 3.20 1.04
CA LEU A 54 8.18 2.15 2.06
C LEU A 54 9.34 2.03 3.06
N MET A 55 10.37 2.90 3.04
CA MET A 55 11.40 2.89 4.09
C MET A 55 10.75 3.01 5.47
N VAL A 56 11.18 2.14 6.40
CA VAL A 56 10.72 2.13 7.79
C VAL A 56 11.76 2.83 8.66
N LEU A 57 11.36 3.95 9.25
CA LEU A 57 12.23 4.89 9.93
C LEU A 57 11.77 5.17 11.37
N ASN A 58 12.69 5.46 12.26
CA ASN A 58 12.41 6.11 13.54
C ASN A 58 12.47 7.62 13.37
N LEU A 59 11.41 8.32 13.76
CA LEU A 59 11.30 9.77 13.69
C LEU A 59 11.31 10.39 15.09
N GLU A 60 12.03 11.51 15.23
CA GLU A 60 11.95 12.42 16.39
C GLU A 60 11.51 13.80 15.92
N PHE A 61 10.46 14.36 16.56
CA PHE A 61 9.96 15.70 16.22
C PHE A 61 9.14 16.33 17.35
N ASP A 62 9.00 17.65 17.28
CA ASP A 62 8.08 18.39 18.14
C ASP A 62 6.72 18.48 17.48
N TYR A 63 5.75 17.68 17.97
CA TYR A 63 4.40 17.63 17.42
C TYR A 63 3.63 18.92 17.63
N ARG A 64 3.09 19.46 16.55
CA ARG A 64 2.29 20.69 16.49
C ARG A 64 0.91 20.36 15.90
N PRO A 65 -0.14 20.14 16.74
CA PRO A 65 -1.46 19.70 16.25
C PRO A 65 -2.12 20.62 15.22
N LYS A 66 -1.84 21.94 15.31
CA LYS A 66 -2.38 22.94 14.38
C LYS A 66 -1.60 23.10 13.08
N SER A 67 -0.49 22.37 12.89
CA SER A 67 0.35 22.46 11.71
C SER A 67 0.12 21.27 10.81
N ASN A 68 -0.28 21.50 9.58
CA ASN A 68 -0.40 20.46 8.56
C ASN A 68 0.98 19.92 8.10
N LEU A 69 2.06 20.64 8.42
CA LEU A 69 3.41 20.26 8.01
C LEU A 69 4.33 20.31 9.23
N GLN A 70 4.78 19.13 9.67
CA GLN A 70 5.67 18.96 10.80
C GLN A 70 7.14 19.20 10.40
N ARG A 71 8.06 19.24 11.39
CA ARG A 71 9.51 19.36 11.17
C ARG A 71 10.24 18.27 11.91
N LEU A 72 11.06 17.48 11.20
CA LEU A 72 11.91 16.48 11.82
C LEU A 72 13.06 17.13 12.61
N ARG A 73 13.32 16.59 13.81
CA ARG A 73 14.55 16.85 14.58
C ARG A 73 15.64 15.84 14.24
N ASP A 74 15.25 14.54 14.27
CA ASP A 74 16.18 13.46 13.92
C ASP A 74 15.42 12.34 13.20
N VAL A 75 16.17 11.53 12.43
CA VAL A 75 15.69 10.38 11.70
C VAL A 75 16.75 9.30 11.63
N SER A 76 16.35 8.04 11.86
CA SER A 76 17.21 6.89 11.70
C SER A 76 16.47 5.75 11.01
N ILE A 77 17.20 4.86 10.36
CA ILE A 77 16.63 3.63 9.79
C ILE A 77 16.20 2.73 10.96
N GLN A 78 14.95 2.27 10.94
CA GLN A 78 14.47 1.26 11.86
C GLN A 78 14.72 -0.14 11.27
N ILE A 79 14.32 -0.34 10.01
CA ILE A 79 14.46 -1.62 9.31
C ILE A 79 15.30 -1.36 8.06
N PRO A 80 16.55 -1.85 8.02
CA PRO A 80 17.38 -1.76 6.83
C PRO A 80 16.92 -2.77 5.79
N PHE A 81 16.64 -2.32 4.57
CA PHE A 81 16.32 -3.22 3.45
C PHE A 81 17.58 -3.91 2.92
N SER A 82 17.45 -5.19 2.67
CA SER A 82 18.52 -6.04 2.15
C SER A 82 18.40 -6.34 0.64
N ASP A 83 17.18 -6.36 0.11
CA ASP A 83 16.92 -6.81 -1.27
C ASP A 83 16.00 -5.87 -2.08
N ILE A 84 15.01 -5.23 -1.46
CA ILE A 84 14.10 -4.30 -2.15
C ILE A 84 14.85 -3.29 -3.05
N PRO A 85 15.92 -2.59 -2.60
CA PRO A 85 16.60 -1.59 -3.43
C PRO A 85 17.35 -2.19 -4.62
N PHE A 86 17.63 -3.49 -4.60
CA PHE A 86 18.46 -4.17 -5.60
C PHE A 86 17.65 -5.05 -6.56
N SER A 87 16.38 -5.29 -6.26
CA SER A 87 15.45 -6.07 -7.09
C SER A 87 14.48 -5.15 -7.83
N PRO A 88 14.55 -5.05 -9.18
CA PRO A 88 13.60 -4.22 -9.95
C PRO A 88 12.13 -4.59 -9.69
N TYR A 89 11.84 -5.88 -9.51
CA TYR A 89 10.50 -6.37 -9.21
C TYR A 89 9.99 -5.88 -7.85
N LYS A 90 10.80 -6.05 -6.80
CA LYS A 90 10.45 -5.60 -5.44
C LYS A 90 10.35 -4.09 -5.37
N LEU A 91 11.25 -3.38 -6.03
CA LEU A 91 11.21 -1.90 -6.09
C LEU A 91 9.93 -1.42 -6.77
N GLY A 92 9.55 -2.01 -7.90
CA GLY A 92 8.30 -1.65 -8.59
C GLY A 92 7.05 -1.97 -7.77
N ILE A 93 7.00 -3.13 -7.09
CA ILE A 93 5.94 -3.43 -6.13
C ILE A 93 5.92 -2.37 -5.02
N SER A 94 7.07 -2.03 -4.45
CA SER A 94 7.18 -1.04 -3.37
C SER A 94 6.68 0.35 -3.79
N MET A 95 6.98 0.79 -5.01
CA MET A 95 6.47 2.05 -5.56
C MET A 95 4.95 2.03 -5.70
N PHE A 96 4.40 0.92 -6.20
CA PHE A 96 2.95 0.75 -6.32
C PHE A 96 2.27 0.76 -4.95
N LEU A 97 2.78 0.00 -3.98
CA LEU A 97 2.20 -0.06 -2.65
C LEU A 97 2.32 1.26 -1.88
N ALA A 98 3.42 2.01 -2.05
CA ALA A 98 3.56 3.32 -1.44
C ALA A 98 2.53 4.32 -1.98
N GLU A 99 2.26 4.31 -3.29
CA GLU A 99 1.20 5.13 -3.89
C GLU A 99 -0.17 4.69 -3.39
N LEU A 100 -0.47 3.38 -3.39
CA LEU A 100 -1.71 2.80 -2.85
C LEU A 100 -1.96 3.28 -1.41
N LEU A 101 -0.98 3.07 -0.53
CA LEU A 101 -1.06 3.46 0.87
C LEU A 101 -1.20 4.97 1.04
N SER A 102 -0.53 5.77 0.20
CA SER A 102 -0.65 7.24 0.24
C SER A 102 -2.09 7.71 0.03
N TYR A 103 -2.88 6.98 -0.75
CA TYR A 103 -4.30 7.30 -0.94
C TYR A 103 -5.20 6.59 0.07
N ALA A 104 -4.98 5.31 0.30
CA ALA A 104 -5.81 4.48 1.16
C ALA A 104 -5.76 4.91 2.65
N THR A 105 -4.62 5.45 3.11
CA THR A 105 -4.47 5.91 4.50
C THR A 105 -4.67 7.42 4.69
N ARG A 106 -5.22 8.13 3.69
CA ARG A 106 -5.32 9.61 3.72
C ARG A 106 -6.08 10.15 4.93
N HIS A 107 -7.09 9.43 5.38
CA HIS A 107 -7.95 9.83 6.51
C HIS A 107 -7.72 8.97 7.75
N GLU A 108 -6.74 8.05 7.70
CA GLU A 108 -6.44 7.16 8.80
C GLU A 108 -5.76 7.91 9.95
N GLN A 109 -6.33 7.73 11.14
CA GLN A 109 -5.73 8.10 12.41
C GLN A 109 -4.73 7.03 12.86
N ALA A 110 -4.22 7.14 14.09
CA ALA A 110 -3.37 6.12 14.68
C ALA A 110 -4.10 4.76 14.69
N ASN A 111 -3.53 3.79 13.97
CA ASN A 111 -4.05 2.43 13.86
C ASN A 111 -2.85 1.45 13.91
N GLY A 112 -2.55 0.98 15.12
CA GLY A 112 -1.39 0.10 15.36
C GLY A 112 -1.48 -1.23 14.61
N ALA A 113 -2.69 -1.80 14.47
CA ALA A 113 -2.88 -3.06 13.73
C ALA A 113 -2.57 -2.89 12.24
N LEU A 114 -3.07 -1.81 11.63
CA LEU A 114 -2.77 -1.45 10.25
C LEU A 114 -1.27 -1.15 10.07
N TYR A 115 -0.65 -0.42 11.01
CA TYR A 115 0.77 -0.12 10.96
C TYR A 115 1.63 -1.39 10.96
N LEU A 116 1.38 -2.31 11.90
CA LEU A 116 2.09 -3.58 11.99
C LEU A 116 1.89 -4.45 10.75
N PHE A 117 0.66 -4.55 10.25
CA PHE A 117 0.39 -5.27 9.01
C PHE A 117 1.23 -4.74 7.85
N ILE A 118 1.31 -3.42 7.66
CA ILE A 118 2.09 -2.80 6.58
C ILE A 118 3.58 -3.09 6.79
N GLN A 119 4.10 -2.89 8.00
CA GLN A 119 5.51 -3.14 8.33
C GLN A 119 5.90 -4.59 8.08
N ASP A 120 5.14 -5.56 8.62
CA ASP A 120 5.40 -7.00 8.46
C ASP A 120 5.36 -7.42 6.99
N SER A 121 4.44 -6.84 6.21
CA SER A 121 4.33 -7.08 4.77
C SER A 121 5.57 -6.59 4.01
N ILE A 122 6.08 -5.41 4.37
CA ILE A 122 7.30 -4.85 3.76
C ILE A 122 8.52 -5.72 4.10
N GLU A 123 8.65 -6.12 5.36
CA GLU A 123 9.72 -7.01 5.81
C GLU A 123 9.65 -8.37 5.09
N TRP A 124 8.45 -8.91 4.97
CA TRP A 124 8.25 -10.16 4.22
C TRP A 124 8.70 -10.01 2.77
N LEU A 125 8.30 -8.92 2.09
CA LEU A 125 8.71 -8.65 0.71
C LEU A 125 10.22 -8.53 0.58
N ASP A 126 10.89 -7.84 1.50
CA ASP A 126 12.35 -7.68 1.48
C ASP A 126 13.06 -9.04 1.59
N HIS A 127 12.59 -9.91 2.47
CA HIS A 127 13.23 -11.22 2.72
C HIS A 127 12.80 -12.33 1.74
N ALA A 128 11.73 -12.14 0.96
CA ALA A 128 11.23 -13.16 0.03
C ALA A 128 12.26 -13.50 -1.05
N ARG A 129 12.51 -14.80 -1.27
CA ARG A 129 13.45 -15.31 -2.27
C ARG A 129 12.74 -15.92 -3.47
N GLY A 130 11.96 -15.12 -4.18
CA GLY A 130 11.15 -15.56 -5.32
C GLY A 130 9.66 -15.65 -4.99
N ALA A 131 8.87 -16.07 -5.98
CA ALA A 131 7.40 -16.27 -5.89
C ALA A 131 6.59 -15.03 -5.45
N ILE A 132 7.09 -13.83 -5.74
CA ILE A 132 6.49 -12.54 -5.31
C ILE A 132 5.46 -11.97 -6.30
N ALA A 133 5.21 -12.65 -7.41
CA ALA A 133 4.40 -12.12 -8.51
C ALA A 133 2.97 -11.73 -8.09
N ASN A 134 2.40 -12.42 -7.10
CA ASN A 134 1.04 -12.17 -6.59
C ASN A 134 1.03 -11.37 -5.27
N PHE A 135 2.19 -10.96 -4.76
CA PHE A 135 2.33 -10.30 -3.45
C PHE A 135 1.44 -9.06 -3.31
N HIS A 136 1.46 -8.18 -4.31
CA HIS A 136 0.68 -6.94 -4.30
C HIS A 136 -0.83 -7.18 -4.28
N ILE A 137 -1.32 -8.27 -4.92
CA ILE A 137 -2.73 -8.66 -4.89
C ILE A 137 -3.13 -9.08 -3.48
N VAL A 138 -2.36 -9.99 -2.87
CA VAL A 138 -2.62 -10.45 -1.49
C VAL A 138 -2.55 -9.28 -0.52
N PHE A 139 -1.55 -8.40 -0.67
CA PHE A 139 -1.44 -7.18 0.14
C PHE A 139 -2.70 -6.30 0.04
N MET A 140 -3.18 -6.01 -1.18
CA MET A 140 -4.38 -5.19 -1.39
C MET A 140 -5.61 -5.80 -0.73
N ILE A 141 -5.80 -7.11 -0.88
CA ILE A 141 -6.92 -7.82 -0.26
C ILE A 141 -6.85 -7.70 1.27
N GLN A 142 -5.70 -7.98 1.87
CA GLN A 142 -5.53 -7.88 3.32
C GLN A 142 -5.64 -6.44 3.82
N LEU A 143 -5.17 -5.46 3.04
CA LEU A 143 -5.32 -4.05 3.37
C LEU A 143 -6.79 -3.63 3.45
N SER A 144 -7.67 -4.14 2.55
CA SER A 144 -9.11 -3.84 2.61
C SER A 144 -9.76 -4.33 3.92
N PHE A 145 -9.29 -5.45 4.46
CA PHE A 145 -9.71 -5.92 5.79
C PHE A 145 -9.32 -4.93 6.90
N HIS A 146 -8.05 -4.47 6.92
CA HIS A 146 -7.56 -3.53 7.92
C HIS A 146 -8.22 -2.14 7.82
N LEU A 147 -8.71 -1.78 6.64
CA LEU A 147 -9.42 -0.52 6.39
C LEU A 147 -10.96 -0.64 6.56
N GLY A 148 -11.47 -1.84 6.86
CA GLY A 148 -12.87 -2.08 7.21
C GLY A 148 -13.86 -2.17 6.03
N PHE A 149 -13.37 -2.37 4.80
CA PHE A 149 -14.23 -2.57 3.61
C PHE A 149 -13.96 -3.88 2.87
N MET A 150 -13.55 -4.94 3.60
CA MET A 150 -13.34 -6.26 3.01
C MET A 150 -14.61 -6.80 2.37
N PRO A 151 -14.56 -7.31 1.13
CA PRO A 151 -15.68 -7.97 0.49
C PRO A 151 -16.23 -9.15 1.29
N ASN A 152 -17.56 -9.29 1.35
CA ASN A 152 -18.21 -10.42 1.97
C ASN A 152 -18.33 -11.58 0.96
N ILE A 153 -17.32 -12.43 0.94
CA ILE A 153 -17.29 -13.60 0.04
C ILE A 153 -18.07 -14.80 0.57
N GLU A 154 -18.53 -14.78 1.83
CA GLU A 154 -19.26 -15.90 2.46
C GLU A 154 -20.77 -15.82 2.20
N SER A 155 -21.31 -14.64 1.91
CA SER A 155 -22.75 -14.35 1.85
C SER A 155 -23.52 -15.01 0.71
N GLY A 156 -22.86 -15.82 -0.13
CA GLY A 156 -23.60 -16.52 -1.17
C GLY A 156 -22.73 -17.17 -2.22
N MET A 157 -22.11 -18.29 -1.89
CA MET A 157 -21.48 -19.15 -2.92
C MET A 157 -22.48 -19.72 -3.97
N SER A 158 -23.74 -19.32 -3.90
CA SER A 158 -24.79 -19.66 -4.86
C SER A 158 -25.07 -18.55 -5.88
N GLY A 159 -24.45 -17.38 -5.76
CA GLY A 159 -24.62 -16.27 -6.70
C GLY A 159 -23.67 -16.39 -7.89
N ASP A 160 -24.15 -16.03 -9.08
CA ASP A 160 -23.33 -16.03 -10.29
C ASP A 160 -22.56 -14.73 -10.51
N TYR A 161 -22.87 -13.69 -9.73
CA TYR A 161 -22.30 -12.36 -9.87
C TYR A 161 -21.77 -11.85 -8.53
N PHE A 162 -20.70 -11.08 -8.55
CA PHE A 162 -20.24 -10.37 -7.37
C PHE A 162 -20.44 -8.87 -7.58
N ASP A 163 -21.26 -8.26 -6.75
CA ASP A 163 -21.53 -6.83 -6.77
C ASP A 163 -20.39 -6.08 -6.08
N LEU A 164 -19.67 -5.24 -6.84
CA LEU A 164 -18.54 -4.48 -6.32
C LEU A 164 -19.00 -3.28 -5.47
N VAL A 165 -20.24 -2.79 -5.64
CA VAL A 165 -20.78 -1.68 -4.85
C VAL A 165 -21.20 -2.16 -3.47
N ASP A 166 -21.96 -3.27 -3.42
CA ASP A 166 -22.42 -3.85 -2.16
C ASP A 166 -21.37 -4.76 -1.50
N GLY A 167 -20.30 -5.13 -2.22
CA GLY A 167 -19.23 -5.99 -1.73
C GLY A 167 -19.68 -7.42 -1.39
N CYS A 168 -20.69 -7.96 -2.07
CA CYS A 168 -21.26 -9.27 -1.81
C CYS A 168 -21.77 -9.98 -3.08
N PHE A 169 -22.09 -11.28 -2.98
CA PHE A 169 -22.66 -12.03 -4.09
C PHE A 169 -24.13 -11.64 -4.34
N ALA A 170 -24.48 -11.54 -5.63
CA ALA A 170 -25.83 -11.31 -6.13
C ALA A 170 -26.34 -12.50 -6.95
N ALA A 171 -27.61 -12.87 -6.75
CA ALA A 171 -28.25 -13.95 -7.49
C ALA A 171 -28.64 -13.55 -8.93
N HIS A 172 -28.75 -12.25 -9.20
CA HIS A 172 -29.11 -11.67 -10.49
C HIS A 172 -28.08 -10.61 -10.89
N VAL A 173 -28.02 -10.30 -12.19
CA VAL A 173 -27.20 -9.21 -12.71
C VAL A 173 -27.58 -7.89 -12.02
N PRO A 174 -26.66 -7.20 -11.34
CA PRO A 174 -26.91 -5.87 -10.78
C PRO A 174 -27.33 -4.85 -11.85
N SER A 175 -28.08 -3.83 -11.43
CA SER A 175 -28.60 -2.80 -12.36
C SER A 175 -27.55 -1.77 -12.81
N HIS A 176 -26.32 -1.86 -12.31
CA HIS A 176 -25.17 -1.02 -12.64
C HIS A 176 -24.05 -1.86 -13.27
N VAL A 177 -22.97 -1.18 -13.72
CA VAL A 177 -21.84 -1.81 -14.44
C VAL A 177 -20.73 -2.35 -13.53
N HIS A 178 -20.77 -2.05 -12.24
CA HIS A 178 -19.75 -2.40 -11.25
C HIS A 178 -20.03 -3.78 -10.62
N TYR A 179 -19.93 -4.81 -11.42
CA TYR A 179 -20.08 -6.19 -10.96
C TYR A 179 -19.14 -7.14 -11.73
N LEU A 180 -18.86 -8.28 -11.15
CA LEU A 180 -18.11 -9.35 -11.78
C LEU A 180 -19.06 -10.45 -12.27
N ASN A 181 -18.77 -10.99 -13.44
CA ASN A 181 -19.41 -12.21 -13.92
C ASN A 181 -18.97 -13.42 -13.09
N LYS A 182 -19.57 -14.58 -13.34
CA LYS A 182 -19.29 -15.81 -12.59
C LYS A 182 -17.81 -16.20 -12.56
N GLU A 183 -17.11 -16.10 -13.69
CA GLU A 183 -15.70 -16.49 -13.79
C GLU A 183 -14.81 -15.57 -12.95
N ASP A 184 -14.95 -14.26 -13.10
CA ASP A 184 -14.19 -13.25 -12.32
C ASP A 184 -14.54 -13.30 -10.83
N SER A 185 -15.81 -13.59 -10.49
CA SER A 185 -16.26 -13.77 -9.10
C SER A 185 -15.59 -14.97 -8.43
N MET A 186 -15.52 -16.10 -9.11
CA MET A 186 -14.85 -17.31 -8.58
C MET A 186 -13.34 -17.11 -8.46
N ARG A 187 -12.74 -16.36 -9.38
CA ARG A 187 -11.32 -15.95 -9.30
C ARG A 187 -11.06 -15.08 -8.08
N LEU A 188 -11.92 -14.08 -7.82
CA LEU A 188 -11.86 -13.24 -6.64
C LEU A 188 -11.90 -14.08 -5.36
N VAL A 189 -12.85 -15.01 -5.21
CA VAL A 189 -12.94 -15.91 -4.05
C VAL A 189 -11.63 -16.70 -3.84
N SER A 190 -11.04 -17.19 -4.93
CA SER A 190 -9.77 -17.92 -4.86
C SER A 190 -8.63 -17.05 -4.34
N LEU A 191 -8.57 -15.79 -4.77
CA LEU A 191 -7.56 -14.83 -4.32
C LEU A 191 -7.68 -14.48 -2.83
N PHE A 192 -8.91 -14.38 -2.30
CA PHE A 192 -9.15 -14.11 -0.88
C PHE A 192 -8.68 -15.21 0.09
N ARG A 193 -8.47 -16.42 -0.43
CA ARG A 193 -7.93 -17.56 0.33
C ARG A 193 -6.42 -17.60 0.37
N LEU A 194 -5.75 -16.72 -0.37
CA LEU A 194 -4.30 -16.68 -0.44
C LEU A 194 -3.71 -15.84 0.69
N ASP A 195 -2.59 -16.32 1.20
CA ASP A 195 -1.66 -15.57 2.04
C ASP A 195 -0.28 -15.49 1.38
N TYR A 196 0.67 -14.83 2.02
CA TYR A 196 2.04 -14.72 1.47
C TYR A 196 2.76 -16.07 1.34
N LYS A 197 2.34 -17.10 2.09
CA LYS A 197 2.92 -18.44 2.04
C LYS A 197 2.35 -19.27 0.89
N THR A 198 1.06 -19.07 0.56
CA THR A 198 0.30 -19.87 -0.41
C THR A 198 0.12 -19.19 -1.76
N MET A 199 0.33 -17.88 -1.88
CA MET A 199 0.10 -17.12 -3.12
C MET A 199 0.89 -17.64 -4.33
N HIS A 200 2.01 -18.34 -4.14
CA HIS A 200 2.81 -18.93 -5.19
C HIS A 200 2.15 -20.16 -5.83
N LEU A 201 1.19 -20.79 -5.14
CA LEU A 201 0.43 -21.94 -5.64
C LEU A 201 -0.64 -21.52 -6.67
N TYR A 202 -1.01 -20.25 -6.68
CA TYR A 202 -2.00 -19.73 -7.63
C TYR A 202 -1.29 -19.11 -8.83
N THR A 203 -1.18 -19.90 -9.89
CA THR A 203 -0.50 -19.48 -11.12
C THR A 203 -1.44 -18.62 -11.97
N MET A 204 -0.97 -17.44 -12.36
CA MET A 204 -1.67 -16.50 -13.25
C MET A 204 -0.72 -16.00 -14.33
N SER A 205 -1.25 -15.85 -15.55
CA SER A 205 -0.60 -15.08 -16.59
C SER A 205 -0.51 -13.59 -16.18
N ARG A 206 0.33 -12.81 -16.86
CA ARG A 206 0.39 -11.35 -16.68
C ARG A 206 -0.97 -10.69 -16.89
N ILE A 207 -1.70 -11.09 -17.94
CA ILE A 207 -3.00 -10.53 -18.28
C ILE A 207 -4.01 -10.78 -17.15
N GLU A 208 -4.09 -11.99 -16.63
CA GLU A 208 -4.96 -12.34 -15.52
C GLU A 208 -4.60 -11.60 -14.24
N ARG A 209 -3.31 -11.48 -13.94
CA ARG A 209 -2.83 -10.73 -12.78
C ARG A 209 -3.20 -9.26 -12.87
N ASN A 210 -2.98 -8.62 -14.03
CA ASN A 210 -3.36 -7.23 -14.25
C ASN A 210 -4.87 -7.04 -14.10
N ARG A 211 -5.67 -7.95 -14.66
CA ARG A 211 -7.13 -7.92 -14.50
C ARG A 211 -7.55 -8.01 -13.02
N CYS A 212 -6.92 -8.86 -12.22
CA CYS A 212 -7.18 -8.94 -10.79
C CYS A 212 -6.89 -7.61 -10.08
N VAL A 213 -5.75 -6.96 -10.40
CA VAL A 213 -5.41 -5.65 -9.83
C VAL A 213 -6.42 -4.58 -10.25
N GLU A 214 -6.84 -4.54 -11.52
CA GLU A 214 -7.87 -3.61 -12.00
C GLU A 214 -9.18 -3.74 -11.22
N VAL A 215 -9.67 -4.96 -11.04
CA VAL A 215 -10.88 -5.24 -10.27
C VAL A 215 -10.75 -4.77 -8.82
N ILE A 216 -9.62 -5.06 -8.17
CA ILE A 216 -9.39 -4.63 -6.79
C ILE A 216 -9.28 -3.10 -6.72
N LEU A 217 -8.60 -2.44 -7.66
CA LEU A 217 -8.53 -0.96 -7.70
C LEU A 217 -9.90 -0.32 -7.95
N GLU A 218 -10.76 -0.94 -8.78
CA GLU A 218 -12.14 -0.51 -8.96
C GLU A 218 -12.91 -0.62 -7.64
N TYR A 219 -12.76 -1.72 -6.93
CA TYR A 219 -13.35 -1.93 -5.61
C TYR A 219 -12.89 -0.85 -4.61
N TYR A 220 -11.58 -0.53 -4.59
CA TYR A 220 -11.04 0.56 -3.76
C TYR A 220 -11.65 1.93 -4.09
N LYS A 221 -11.85 2.23 -5.39
CA LYS A 221 -12.50 3.49 -5.81
C LYS A 221 -13.95 3.61 -5.35
N LEU A 222 -14.67 2.49 -5.31
CA LEU A 222 -16.07 2.47 -4.86
C LEU A 222 -16.18 2.65 -3.33
N HIS A 223 -15.22 2.13 -2.56
CA HIS A 223 -15.29 2.09 -1.10
C HIS A 223 -14.46 3.16 -0.39
N LEU A 224 -13.49 3.79 -1.06
CA LEU A 224 -12.67 4.86 -0.49
C LEU A 224 -12.95 6.21 -1.20
N PRO A 225 -13.58 7.18 -0.49
CA PRO A 225 -13.89 8.48 -1.08
C PRO A 225 -12.65 9.19 -1.66
N GLY A 226 -12.74 9.58 -2.94
CA GLY A 226 -11.68 10.32 -3.60
C GLY A 226 -10.42 9.50 -3.92
N PHE A 227 -10.52 8.16 -3.96
CA PHE A 227 -9.43 7.31 -4.42
C PHE A 227 -9.18 7.53 -5.93
N PRO A 228 -7.95 7.94 -6.35
CA PRO A 228 -7.68 8.31 -7.73
C PRO A 228 -7.26 7.12 -8.60
N GLU A 229 -7.00 7.42 -9.88
CA GLU A 229 -6.24 6.51 -10.75
C GLU A 229 -4.80 6.39 -10.27
N MET A 230 -4.31 5.15 -10.21
CA MET A 230 -2.95 4.81 -9.76
C MET A 230 -1.95 4.95 -10.90
N LYS A 231 -1.02 5.90 -10.79
CA LYS A 231 0.01 6.14 -11.83
C LYS A 231 1.06 5.03 -11.89
N SER A 232 1.43 4.48 -10.74
CA SER A 232 2.40 3.39 -10.66
C SER A 232 1.87 2.06 -11.18
N PHE A 233 0.55 1.93 -11.38
CA PHE A 233 -0.03 0.70 -11.92
C PHE A 233 0.49 0.39 -13.33
N ALA A 234 0.64 1.39 -14.19
CA ALA A 234 1.21 1.20 -15.54
C ALA A 234 2.63 0.62 -15.48
N VAL A 235 3.44 1.04 -14.51
CA VAL A 235 4.79 0.49 -14.29
C VAL A 235 4.71 -0.94 -13.78
N LEU A 236 3.80 -1.22 -12.84
CA LEU A 236 3.60 -2.56 -12.28
C LEU A 236 3.18 -3.57 -13.36
N GLN A 237 2.32 -3.16 -14.31
CA GLN A 237 1.85 -4.00 -15.42
C GLN A 237 2.99 -4.53 -16.30
N GLU A 238 4.09 -3.77 -16.44
CA GLU A 238 5.23 -4.15 -17.26
C GLU A 238 6.27 -5.01 -16.52
N LEU A 239 6.24 -5.07 -15.20
CA LEU A 239 7.28 -5.74 -14.40
C LEU A 239 7.31 -7.26 -14.50
N PHE A 240 6.17 -7.90 -14.71
CA PHE A 240 6.04 -9.36 -14.74
C PHE A 240 5.71 -9.84 -16.17
N ALA A 241 6.40 -9.25 -17.14
CA ALA A 241 6.29 -9.62 -18.54
C ALA A 241 6.87 -11.01 -18.84
#